data_7a79012f97c3d902be7b1192d78ae7b2
#
_entry.id   7a79012f97c3d902be7b1192d78ae7b2
#
_cell.length_a   1.000
_cell.length_b   1.000
_cell.length_c   1.000
_cell.angle_alpha   90.00
_cell.angle_beta   90.00
_cell.angle_gamma   90.00
#
_symmetry.space_group_name_H-M   'P 1'
#
loop_
_entity.id
_entity.type
_entity.pdbx_description
1 polymer ?
#
loop_
_entity_poly.entity_id
_entity_poly.type
_entity_poly.pdbx_seq_one_letter_code
_entity_poly.pdbx_strand_id
1 'polypeptide(L)'
;MACVVAKAQEFIPLWPKSRMPNTKGIHLKDNVNNERIYQVGTPGVYAFFTSKQENKGAAVLIIPGGGYSRLAYNISGYQLAKWFNTIGINAFVLIHRLPHSPDLIEREKAPLQDAERAIRIIRGHAEEWEINVNKIGVMGSSAGGHLAASLGTLKDNYANIGDAMDVYSYRPDFMILVSPVIDMGVNAHKGSRDNLLGPNPSVALIEKYSLHKQVSNYTPPTFVVHAFDDKTVSPKNSLMFYEALLANNIPSSLHVFNQGGHAIALRNNPGSTNLWTTLCEQWLQEMKILETSKQ
;
A
#
# COMPACT_ATOMS: atom_id res chain seq x y z
N MET A 1 7.96 37.49 -6.27
CA MET A 1 8.06 36.09 -6.73
C MET A 1 8.64 35.27 -5.59
N ALA A 2 7.84 34.52 -4.89
CA ALA A 2 8.35 33.57 -3.89
C ALA A 2 8.92 32.35 -4.64
N CYS A 3 10.20 32.11 -4.49
CA CYS A 3 10.87 30.93 -5.02
C CYS A 3 10.34 29.73 -4.24
N VAL A 4 9.38 28.98 -4.79
CA VAL A 4 8.98 27.69 -4.22
C VAL A 4 10.12 26.72 -4.49
N VAL A 5 10.95 26.53 -3.50
CA VAL A 5 11.95 25.43 -3.50
C VAL A 5 11.14 24.14 -3.47
N ALA A 6 11.08 23.45 -4.58
CA ALA A 6 10.51 22.10 -4.62
C ALA A 6 11.30 21.21 -3.65
N LYS A 7 10.74 20.90 -2.50
CA LYS A 7 11.29 19.88 -1.60
C LYS A 7 11.10 18.53 -2.28
N ALA A 8 12.18 17.88 -2.65
CA ALA A 8 12.14 16.57 -3.33
C ALA A 8 11.48 15.46 -2.47
N GLN A 9 11.29 15.70 -1.19
CA GLN A 9 10.65 14.79 -0.25
C GLN A 9 10.09 15.58 0.94
N GLU A 10 8.80 15.43 1.23
CA GLU A 10 8.13 16.07 2.35
C GLU A 10 7.42 15.02 3.21
N PHE A 11 7.54 15.15 4.54
CA PHE A 11 6.80 14.30 5.48
C PHE A 11 5.50 14.98 5.89
N ILE A 12 4.38 14.30 5.66
CA ILE A 12 3.03 14.77 5.96
C ILE A 12 2.44 13.85 7.05
N PRO A 13 2.24 14.35 8.28
CA PRO A 13 1.59 13.58 9.34
C PRO A 13 0.15 13.23 8.98
N LEU A 14 -0.30 12.01 9.32
CA LEU A 14 -1.67 11.58 9.01
C LEU A 14 -2.72 12.20 9.93
N TRP A 15 -2.39 12.42 11.19
CA TRP A 15 -3.34 12.77 12.21
C TRP A 15 -3.04 14.12 12.84
N PRO A 16 -4.05 14.94 13.15
CA PRO A 16 -3.87 16.08 14.03
C PRO A 16 -3.35 15.61 15.41
N LYS A 17 -2.47 16.39 16.03
CA LYS A 17 -1.72 16.01 17.25
C LYS A 17 -2.56 15.39 18.38
N SER A 18 -3.82 15.79 18.52
CA SER A 18 -4.70 15.36 19.61
C SER A 18 -5.85 14.44 19.17
N ARG A 19 -5.87 13.99 17.90
CA ARG A 19 -7.02 13.28 17.31
C ARG A 19 -6.64 11.99 16.61
N MET A 20 -5.45 11.44 16.87
CA MET A 20 -5.07 10.13 16.36
C MET A 20 -5.95 9.06 17.00
N PRO A 21 -6.71 8.27 16.23
CA PRO A 21 -7.58 7.23 16.79
C PRO A 21 -6.75 6.03 17.26
N ASN A 22 -7.37 5.16 18.06
CA ASN A 22 -6.79 3.88 18.45
C ASN A 22 -5.44 4.00 19.19
N THR A 23 -5.30 5.01 20.03
CA THR A 23 -4.10 5.30 20.84
C THR A 23 -4.43 5.26 22.32
N LYS A 24 -3.49 4.80 23.15
CA LYS A 24 -3.50 4.92 24.62
C LYS A 24 -2.84 6.21 25.10
N GLY A 25 -2.33 7.05 24.17
CA GLY A 25 -1.64 8.29 24.49
C GLY A 25 -0.18 8.13 24.87
N ILE A 26 0.45 7.01 24.53
CA ILE A 26 1.88 6.78 24.81
C ILE A 26 2.72 7.48 23.72
N HIS A 27 3.52 8.45 24.13
CA HIS A 27 4.44 9.13 23.21
C HIS A 27 5.63 8.25 22.87
N LEU A 28 5.62 7.71 21.65
CA LEU A 28 6.70 6.88 21.13
C LEU A 28 7.63 7.71 20.23
N LYS A 29 8.89 7.28 20.17
CA LYS A 29 9.87 7.77 19.17
C LYS A 29 10.04 6.73 18.07
N ASP A 30 10.41 7.19 16.88
CA ASP A 30 10.78 6.27 15.82
C ASP A 30 12.00 5.44 16.21
N ASN A 31 11.95 4.14 15.90
CA ASN A 31 13.11 3.25 16.00
C ASN A 31 13.48 2.80 14.58
N VAL A 32 14.58 3.32 14.08
CA VAL A 32 15.10 3.06 12.73
C VAL A 32 16.44 2.36 12.82
N ASN A 33 16.58 1.21 12.18
CA ASN A 33 17.82 0.47 12.09
C ASN A 33 17.93 -0.23 10.72
N ASN A 34 19.09 -0.17 10.07
CA ASN A 34 19.40 -0.80 8.79
C ASN A 34 18.29 -0.58 7.74
N GLU A 35 17.89 0.68 7.53
CA GLU A 35 16.82 1.08 6.59
C GLU A 35 15.47 0.36 6.86
N ARG A 36 15.19 0.07 8.11
CA ARG A 36 13.92 -0.51 8.59
C ARG A 36 13.41 0.30 9.77
N ILE A 37 12.11 0.54 9.81
CA ILE A 37 11.44 1.17 10.96
C ILE A 37 10.78 0.06 11.78
N TYR A 38 11.19 -0.07 13.02
CA TYR A 38 10.68 -1.07 13.97
C TYR A 38 9.66 -0.51 14.96
N GLN A 39 9.61 0.80 15.10
CA GLN A 39 8.61 1.53 15.87
C GLN A 39 8.34 2.85 15.18
N VAL A 40 7.06 3.19 15.04
CA VAL A 40 6.59 4.44 14.46
C VAL A 40 6.08 5.34 15.57
N GLY A 41 6.71 6.49 15.73
CA GLY A 41 6.29 7.53 16.68
C GLY A 41 5.20 8.42 16.11
N THR A 42 5.37 8.85 14.87
CA THR A 42 4.40 9.67 14.14
C THR A 42 4.06 9.00 12.81
N PRO A 43 2.85 8.47 12.64
CA PRO A 43 2.43 7.93 11.35
C PRO A 43 2.24 9.05 10.32
N GLY A 44 2.71 8.83 9.10
CA GLY A 44 2.71 9.84 8.04
C GLY A 44 2.98 9.26 6.67
N VAL A 45 3.03 10.13 5.69
CA VAL A 45 3.49 9.80 4.35
C VAL A 45 4.68 10.66 3.97
N TYR A 46 5.66 10.06 3.29
CA TYR A 46 6.68 10.82 2.58
C TYR A 46 6.22 11.03 1.15
N ALA A 47 6.02 12.28 0.75
CA ALA A 47 5.60 12.67 -0.58
C ALA A 47 6.80 12.77 -1.52
N PHE A 48 6.68 12.16 -2.71
CA PHE A 48 7.64 12.22 -3.80
C PHE A 48 6.89 12.75 -5.03
N PHE A 49 7.03 14.01 -5.31
CA PHE A 49 6.38 14.63 -6.46
C PHE A 49 7.24 14.47 -7.71
N THR A 50 6.59 14.15 -8.82
CA THR A 50 7.19 14.24 -10.16
C THR A 50 7.30 15.71 -10.59
N SER A 51 8.09 16.01 -11.63
CA SER A 51 8.13 17.35 -12.18
C SER A 51 6.76 17.71 -12.77
N LYS A 52 6.40 18.98 -12.74
CA LYS A 52 5.13 19.45 -13.33
C LYS A 52 5.00 19.09 -14.81
N GLN A 53 6.10 19.12 -15.54
CA GLN A 53 6.13 18.79 -16.98
C GLN A 53 5.81 17.31 -17.24
N GLU A 54 6.23 16.40 -16.34
CA GLU A 54 6.04 14.95 -16.48
C GLU A 54 4.76 14.44 -15.83
N ASN A 55 4.09 15.27 -15.01
CA ASN A 55 2.92 14.87 -14.21
C ASN A 55 1.77 14.37 -15.10
N LYS A 56 1.35 13.11 -14.91
CA LYS A 56 0.21 12.48 -15.58
C LYS A 56 -1.10 12.62 -14.79
N GLY A 57 -1.08 13.36 -13.70
CA GLY A 57 -2.24 13.54 -12.82
C GLY A 57 -2.62 12.28 -12.04
N ALA A 58 -1.74 11.29 -11.95
CA ALA A 58 -1.96 10.09 -11.14
C ALA A 58 -1.13 10.11 -9.85
N ALA A 59 -1.62 9.40 -8.83
CA ALA A 59 -0.92 9.21 -7.58
C ALA A 59 -0.95 7.75 -7.11
N VAL A 60 0.06 7.35 -6.34
CA VAL A 60 0.12 6.03 -5.72
C VAL A 60 0.55 6.12 -4.26
N LEU A 61 -0.22 5.52 -3.36
CA LEU A 61 0.20 5.26 -1.98
C LEU A 61 1.00 3.96 -1.95
N ILE A 62 2.27 4.02 -1.55
CA ILE A 62 3.15 2.86 -1.47
C ILE A 62 3.24 2.39 -0.03
N ILE A 63 2.90 1.12 0.20
CA ILE A 63 2.92 0.49 1.51
C ILE A 63 4.10 -0.49 1.60
N PRO A 64 5.13 -0.16 2.37
CA PRO A 64 6.32 -1.01 2.50
C PRO A 64 6.02 -2.36 3.13
N GLY A 65 6.73 -3.40 2.69
CA GLY A 65 6.72 -4.71 3.33
C GLY A 65 7.45 -4.74 4.67
N GLY A 66 7.42 -5.88 5.33
CA GLY A 66 8.16 -6.10 6.59
C GLY A 66 7.41 -6.98 7.61
N GLY A 67 6.47 -7.80 7.17
CA GLY A 67 5.78 -8.80 8.01
C GLY A 67 4.94 -8.20 9.13
N TYR A 68 4.51 -6.95 9.04
CA TYR A 68 3.88 -6.19 10.11
C TYR A 68 4.74 -6.04 11.39
N SER A 69 6.01 -6.44 11.36
CA SER A 69 6.95 -6.25 12.46
C SER A 69 7.90 -5.07 12.26
N ARG A 70 7.99 -4.58 11.03
CA ARG A 70 8.81 -3.43 10.61
C ARG A 70 8.33 -2.91 9.27
N LEU A 71 8.85 -1.75 8.85
CA LEU A 71 8.66 -1.19 7.52
C LEU A 71 10.00 -1.16 6.77
N ALA A 72 10.09 -1.86 5.64
CA ALA A 72 11.24 -1.82 4.73
C ALA A 72 11.16 -0.59 3.82
N TYR A 73 11.12 0.60 4.42
CA TYR A 73 10.70 1.86 3.79
C TYR A 73 11.58 2.29 2.62
N ASN A 74 12.85 1.89 2.60
CA ASN A 74 13.73 2.27 1.50
C ASN A 74 13.50 1.38 0.27
N ILE A 75 13.76 0.06 0.38
CA ILE A 75 13.74 -0.86 -0.77
C ILE A 75 12.32 -1.07 -1.34
N SER A 76 11.30 -1.17 -0.50
CA SER A 76 9.91 -1.35 -0.94
C SER A 76 9.04 -0.10 -0.75
N GLY A 77 9.67 1.06 -0.62
CA GLY A 77 9.03 2.36 -0.51
C GLY A 77 9.74 3.40 -1.39
N TYR A 78 10.81 4.02 -0.89
CA TYR A 78 11.46 5.15 -1.55
C TYR A 78 12.01 4.83 -2.95
N GLN A 79 12.58 3.63 -3.15
CA GLN A 79 13.08 3.25 -4.48
C GLN A 79 11.93 3.13 -5.49
N LEU A 80 10.81 2.57 -5.07
CA LEU A 80 9.61 2.47 -5.90
C LEU A 80 8.97 3.85 -6.15
N ALA A 81 8.95 4.73 -5.16
CA ALA A 81 8.45 6.09 -5.31
C ALA A 81 9.22 6.86 -6.39
N LYS A 82 10.56 6.74 -6.40
CA LYS A 82 11.40 7.33 -7.44
C LYS A 82 11.12 6.76 -8.83
N TRP A 83 10.84 5.45 -8.91
CA TRP A 83 10.45 4.84 -10.19
C TRP A 83 9.12 5.38 -10.68
N PHE A 84 8.10 5.47 -9.83
CA PHE A 84 6.81 6.07 -10.21
C PHE A 84 6.97 7.51 -10.71
N ASN A 85 7.86 8.30 -10.11
CA ASN A 85 8.14 9.65 -10.61
C ASN A 85 8.71 9.63 -12.03
N THR A 86 9.53 8.63 -12.41
CA THR A 86 10.08 8.54 -13.79
C THR A 86 9.04 8.24 -14.87
N ILE A 87 7.86 7.78 -14.47
CA ILE A 87 6.70 7.53 -15.36
C ILE A 87 5.56 8.53 -15.14
N GLY A 88 5.82 9.63 -14.42
CA GLY A 88 4.90 10.75 -14.26
C GLY A 88 3.82 10.57 -13.19
N ILE A 89 3.99 9.64 -12.24
CA ILE A 89 3.07 9.40 -11.14
C ILE A 89 3.63 10.00 -9.84
N ASN A 90 2.85 10.80 -9.14
CA ASN A 90 3.18 11.25 -7.78
C ASN A 90 3.09 10.06 -6.81
N ALA A 91 4.07 9.90 -5.93
CA ALA A 91 4.14 8.75 -5.04
C ALA A 91 4.22 9.18 -3.57
N PHE A 92 3.54 8.43 -2.71
CA PHE A 92 3.46 8.70 -1.28
C PHE A 92 3.81 7.42 -0.52
N VAL A 93 4.89 7.42 0.25
CA VAL A 93 5.34 6.24 1.00
C VAL A 93 4.78 6.29 2.40
N LEU A 94 3.94 5.32 2.74
CA LEU A 94 3.25 5.23 4.02
C LEU A 94 4.19 4.72 5.12
N ILE A 95 4.25 5.48 6.20
CA ILE A 95 4.83 5.09 7.47
C ILE A 95 3.66 4.88 8.45
N HIS A 96 3.12 3.66 8.46
CA HIS A 96 1.97 3.31 9.28
C HIS A 96 2.38 2.74 10.64
N ARG A 97 1.51 2.87 11.62
CA ARG A 97 1.69 2.23 12.94
C ARG A 97 1.79 0.70 12.79
N LEU A 98 2.70 0.12 13.53
CA LEU A 98 2.89 -1.34 13.54
C LEU A 98 2.00 -1.99 14.59
N PRO A 99 1.39 -3.17 14.30
CA PRO A 99 0.40 -3.80 15.19
C PRO A 99 0.90 -4.16 16.59
N HIS A 100 2.23 -4.30 16.76
CA HIS A 100 2.84 -4.59 18.06
C HIS A 100 3.15 -3.33 18.89
N SER A 101 2.83 -2.14 18.38
CA SER A 101 3.04 -0.89 19.11
C SER A 101 2.31 -0.93 20.47
N PRO A 102 2.99 -0.59 21.59
CA PRO A 102 2.38 -0.59 22.91
C PRO A 102 1.30 0.48 23.08
N ASP A 103 1.27 1.46 22.19
CA ASP A 103 0.29 2.55 22.19
C ASP A 103 -1.10 2.13 21.67
N LEU A 104 -1.21 1.01 20.95
CA LEU A 104 -2.46 0.62 20.30
C LEU A 104 -3.46 -0.01 21.25
N ILE A 105 -4.74 0.33 21.06
CA ILE A 105 -5.89 -0.33 21.71
C ILE A 105 -6.26 -1.58 20.92
N GLU A 106 -6.43 -1.47 19.59
CA GLU A 106 -6.79 -2.55 18.66
C GLU A 106 -5.73 -2.65 17.58
N ARG A 107 -4.90 -3.69 17.70
CA ARG A 107 -3.68 -3.86 16.92
C ARG A 107 -3.91 -4.00 15.42
N GLU A 108 -4.94 -4.76 15.02
CA GLU A 108 -5.22 -5.09 13.61
C GLU A 108 -5.82 -3.92 12.84
N LYS A 109 -6.43 -2.95 13.53
CA LYS A 109 -7.07 -1.81 12.88
C LYS A 109 -6.09 -0.69 12.53
N ALA A 110 -5.06 -0.48 13.33
CA ALA A 110 -4.19 0.69 13.21
C ALA A 110 -3.51 0.84 11.85
N PRO A 111 -2.92 -0.21 11.21
CA PRO A 111 -2.35 -0.08 9.88
C PRO A 111 -3.39 0.35 8.84
N LEU A 112 -4.60 -0.22 8.88
CA LEU A 112 -5.66 0.11 7.94
C LEU A 112 -6.19 1.52 8.15
N GLN A 113 -6.37 1.96 9.41
CA GLN A 113 -6.71 3.36 9.73
C GLN A 113 -5.73 4.35 9.10
N ASP A 114 -4.43 4.06 9.23
CA ASP A 114 -3.39 4.92 8.68
C ASP A 114 -3.41 4.92 7.14
N ALA A 115 -3.65 3.77 6.50
CA ALA A 115 -3.76 3.66 5.05
C ALA A 115 -5.00 4.37 4.50
N GLU A 116 -6.17 4.20 5.13
CA GLU A 116 -7.41 4.93 4.78
C GLU A 116 -7.20 6.45 4.89
N ARG A 117 -6.57 6.89 5.98
CA ARG A 117 -6.29 8.31 6.21
C ARG A 117 -5.33 8.87 5.17
N ALA A 118 -4.32 8.12 4.78
CA ALA A 118 -3.36 8.53 3.76
C ALA A 118 -4.04 8.79 2.40
N ILE A 119 -4.89 7.87 1.93
CA ILE A 119 -5.66 8.08 0.68
C ILE A 119 -6.56 9.31 0.78
N ARG A 120 -7.23 9.54 1.91
CA ARG A 120 -8.05 10.74 2.11
C ARG A 120 -7.24 12.03 2.04
N ILE A 121 -6.06 12.07 2.65
CA ILE A 121 -5.15 13.21 2.57
C ILE A 121 -4.72 13.45 1.13
N ILE A 122 -4.31 12.41 0.39
CA ILE A 122 -3.92 12.55 -1.02
C ILE A 122 -5.08 13.07 -1.85
N ARG A 123 -6.29 12.53 -1.66
CA ARG A 123 -7.49 12.94 -2.39
C ARG A 123 -7.96 14.35 -2.00
N GLY A 124 -7.80 14.73 -0.73
CA GLY A 124 -8.15 16.05 -0.23
C GLY A 124 -7.25 17.17 -0.74
N HIS A 125 -5.98 16.87 -1.06
CA HIS A 125 -5.01 17.81 -1.63
C HIS A 125 -4.82 17.63 -3.14
N ALA A 126 -5.72 16.89 -3.80
CA ALA A 126 -5.55 16.50 -5.21
C ALA A 126 -5.46 17.73 -6.14
N GLU A 127 -6.23 18.77 -5.90
CA GLU A 127 -6.17 20.03 -6.67
C GLU A 127 -4.81 20.73 -6.49
N GLU A 128 -4.35 20.88 -5.25
CA GLU A 128 -3.05 21.51 -4.92
C GLU A 128 -1.87 20.77 -5.55
N TRP A 129 -1.95 19.43 -5.60
CA TRP A 129 -0.88 18.57 -6.08
C TRP A 129 -1.05 18.16 -7.55
N GLU A 130 -2.00 18.76 -8.25
CA GLU A 130 -2.31 18.49 -9.66
C GLU A 130 -2.57 16.98 -9.90
N ILE A 131 -3.36 16.35 -9.01
CA ILE A 131 -3.76 14.94 -9.06
C ILE A 131 -5.24 14.83 -9.46
N ASN A 132 -5.56 13.91 -10.36
CA ASN A 132 -6.94 13.53 -10.65
C ASN A 132 -7.48 12.65 -9.52
N VAL A 133 -8.55 13.06 -8.88
CA VAL A 133 -9.19 12.36 -7.75
C VAL A 133 -9.62 10.92 -8.05
N ASN A 134 -9.74 10.56 -9.34
CA ASN A 134 -10.11 9.22 -9.83
C ASN A 134 -8.90 8.40 -10.31
N LYS A 135 -7.67 8.85 -10.04
CA LYS A 135 -6.41 8.18 -10.41
C LYS A 135 -5.46 8.02 -9.22
N ILE A 136 -6.00 7.68 -8.05
CA ILE A 136 -5.24 7.49 -6.81
C ILE A 136 -5.23 6.00 -6.48
N GLY A 137 -4.11 5.35 -6.71
CA GLY A 137 -3.94 3.93 -6.45
C GLY A 137 -3.20 3.61 -5.17
N VAL A 138 -3.09 2.32 -4.90
CA VAL A 138 -2.26 1.79 -3.82
C VAL A 138 -1.32 0.72 -4.35
N MET A 139 -0.09 0.71 -3.86
CA MET A 139 0.88 -0.36 -4.10
C MET A 139 1.36 -0.92 -2.78
N GLY A 140 1.54 -2.25 -2.71
CA GLY A 140 2.13 -2.87 -1.52
C GLY A 140 2.92 -4.12 -1.83
N SER A 141 3.97 -4.36 -1.02
CA SER A 141 4.82 -5.54 -1.12
C SER A 141 4.68 -6.41 0.13
N SER A 142 4.57 -7.75 -0.02
CA SER A 142 4.53 -8.67 1.12
C SER A 142 3.37 -8.36 2.09
N ALA A 143 3.64 -8.11 3.37
CA ALA A 143 2.65 -7.65 4.35
C ALA A 143 2.07 -6.25 3.99
N GLY A 144 2.85 -5.38 3.33
CA GLY A 144 2.33 -4.14 2.75
C GLY A 144 1.34 -4.41 1.61
N GLY A 145 1.55 -5.51 0.85
CA GLY A 145 0.59 -6.01 -0.13
C GLY A 145 -0.72 -6.47 0.50
N HIS A 146 -0.65 -7.08 1.69
CA HIS A 146 -1.84 -7.40 2.47
C HIS A 146 -2.60 -6.13 2.88
N LEU A 147 -1.90 -5.11 3.39
CA LEU A 147 -2.54 -3.85 3.78
C LEU A 147 -3.13 -3.09 2.56
N ALA A 148 -2.42 -3.11 1.42
CA ALA A 148 -2.94 -2.56 0.16
C ALA A 148 -4.21 -3.28 -0.30
N ALA A 149 -4.21 -4.62 -0.27
CA ALA A 149 -5.38 -5.42 -0.59
C ALA A 149 -6.52 -5.22 0.42
N SER A 150 -6.22 -5.06 1.74
CA SER A 150 -7.22 -4.71 2.76
C SER A 150 -7.93 -3.40 2.43
N LEU A 151 -7.16 -2.36 2.05
CA LEU A 151 -7.71 -1.06 1.66
C LEU A 151 -8.62 -1.14 0.43
N GLY A 152 -8.34 -2.06 -0.51
CA GLY A 152 -9.14 -2.26 -1.72
C GLY A 152 -10.31 -3.24 -1.59
N THR A 153 -10.38 -4.06 -0.53
CA THR A 153 -11.41 -5.11 -0.40
C THR A 153 -12.32 -4.93 0.81
N LEU A 154 -11.77 -4.46 1.95
CA LEU A 154 -12.56 -4.22 3.14
C LEU A 154 -13.36 -2.91 3.01
N LYS A 155 -14.58 -2.92 3.56
CA LYS A 155 -15.50 -1.77 3.51
C LYS A 155 -15.60 -1.04 4.86
N ASP A 156 -14.65 -1.33 5.73
CA ASP A 156 -14.55 -0.64 7.01
C ASP A 156 -14.16 0.83 6.79
N ASN A 157 -14.51 1.68 7.74
CA ASN A 157 -14.16 3.10 7.74
C ASN A 157 -13.58 3.45 9.11
N TYR A 158 -12.38 2.95 9.37
CA TYR A 158 -11.73 3.10 10.67
C TYR A 158 -11.04 4.45 10.85
N ALA A 159 -10.78 5.17 9.76
CA ALA A 159 -10.09 6.46 9.77
C ALA A 159 -11.01 7.66 10.02
N ASN A 160 -12.31 7.44 10.20
CA ASN A 160 -13.26 8.52 10.47
C ASN A 160 -13.07 9.09 11.88
N ILE A 161 -12.75 10.38 11.98
CA ILE A 161 -12.56 11.12 13.25
C ILE A 161 -13.40 12.38 13.33
N GLY A 162 -14.31 12.62 12.39
CA GLY A 162 -15.17 13.80 12.33
C GLY A 162 -14.43 15.08 11.92
N ASP A 163 -13.47 15.01 10.99
CA ASP A 163 -12.80 16.19 10.42
C ASP A 163 -13.04 16.35 8.92
N ALA A 164 -12.48 17.41 8.34
CA ALA A 164 -12.69 17.76 6.93
C ALA A 164 -12.19 16.68 5.95
N MET A 165 -11.24 15.82 6.35
CA MET A 165 -10.75 14.75 5.48
C MET A 165 -11.74 13.59 5.35
N ASP A 166 -12.70 13.45 6.24
CA ASP A 166 -13.66 12.34 6.25
C ASP A 166 -14.66 12.38 5.09
N VAL A 167 -14.80 13.52 4.40
CA VAL A 167 -15.65 13.66 3.21
C VAL A 167 -15.05 12.97 1.99
N TYR A 168 -13.74 12.73 1.98
CA TYR A 168 -13.05 12.09 0.86
C TYR A 168 -13.11 10.57 0.96
N SER A 169 -13.29 9.91 -0.19
CA SER A 169 -13.20 8.46 -0.28
C SER A 169 -11.79 7.97 0.06
N TYR A 170 -11.69 6.91 0.85
CA TYR A 170 -10.43 6.19 1.11
C TYR A 170 -10.21 5.01 0.15
N ARG A 171 -11.18 4.69 -0.73
CA ARG A 171 -11.07 3.60 -1.68
C ARG A 171 -10.01 3.96 -2.75
N PRO A 172 -9.00 3.11 -3.00
CA PRO A 172 -8.09 3.30 -4.11
C PRO A 172 -8.79 3.06 -5.46
N ASP A 173 -8.31 3.71 -6.52
CA ASP A 173 -8.85 3.56 -7.87
C ASP A 173 -8.18 2.42 -8.64
N PHE A 174 -7.00 1.98 -8.21
CA PHE A 174 -6.28 0.79 -8.71
C PHE A 174 -5.35 0.22 -7.65
N MET A 175 -4.95 -1.05 -7.79
CA MET A 175 -4.01 -1.72 -6.88
C MET A 175 -2.85 -2.36 -7.63
N ILE A 176 -1.65 -2.32 -7.02
CA ILE A 176 -0.44 -3.02 -7.47
C ILE A 176 0.09 -3.85 -6.30
N LEU A 177 0.13 -5.16 -6.44
CA LEU A 177 0.49 -6.09 -5.38
C LEU A 177 1.74 -6.91 -5.76
N VAL A 178 2.81 -6.79 -4.98
CA VAL A 178 4.08 -7.49 -5.21
C VAL A 178 4.30 -8.53 -4.13
N SER A 179 4.31 -9.81 -4.51
CA SER A 179 4.44 -10.96 -3.59
C SER A 179 3.53 -10.81 -2.35
N PRO A 180 2.23 -10.48 -2.51
CA PRO A 180 1.39 -10.08 -1.39
C PRO A 180 1.09 -11.25 -0.46
N VAL A 181 1.04 -10.99 0.84
CA VAL A 181 0.28 -11.82 1.78
C VAL A 181 -1.21 -11.55 1.51
N ILE A 182 -2.04 -12.60 1.44
CA ILE A 182 -3.48 -12.51 1.16
C ILE A 182 -4.28 -13.36 2.14
N ASP A 183 -3.88 -14.62 2.33
CA ASP A 183 -4.56 -15.56 3.20
C ASP A 183 -4.01 -15.48 4.63
N MET A 184 -4.91 -15.45 5.61
CA MET A 184 -4.57 -15.56 7.03
C MET A 184 -4.88 -16.96 7.60
N GLY A 185 -5.37 -17.86 6.75
CA GLY A 185 -5.68 -19.25 7.07
C GLY A 185 -4.53 -20.20 6.77
N VAL A 186 -4.83 -21.21 5.94
CA VAL A 186 -3.95 -22.36 5.64
C VAL A 186 -2.69 -21.99 4.86
N ASN A 187 -2.77 -20.98 3.98
CA ASN A 187 -1.63 -20.51 3.19
C ASN A 187 -1.00 -19.22 3.78
N ALA A 188 -1.30 -18.90 5.04
CA ALA A 188 -0.82 -17.69 5.68
C ALA A 188 0.71 -17.64 5.77
N HIS A 189 1.29 -16.47 5.55
CA HIS A 189 2.59 -16.18 6.10
C HIS A 189 2.45 -16.00 7.61
N LYS A 190 2.79 -17.03 8.38
CA LYS A 190 2.54 -17.11 9.84
C LYS A 190 3.01 -15.84 10.59
N GLY A 191 4.22 -15.35 10.26
CA GLY A 191 4.75 -14.14 10.90
C GLY A 191 3.87 -12.91 10.70
N SER A 192 3.38 -12.67 9.48
CA SER A 192 2.47 -11.54 9.19
C SER A 192 1.13 -11.71 9.90
N ARG A 193 0.57 -12.92 9.90
CA ARG A 193 -0.68 -13.20 10.62
C ARG A 193 -0.55 -12.93 12.11
N ASP A 194 0.46 -13.53 12.75
CA ASP A 194 0.64 -13.44 14.19
C ASP A 194 0.98 -11.99 14.63
N ASN A 195 1.71 -11.25 13.79
CA ASN A 195 1.99 -9.84 14.04
C ASN A 195 0.74 -8.97 13.91
N LEU A 196 -0.10 -9.20 12.89
CA LEU A 196 -1.31 -8.39 12.68
C LEU A 196 -2.42 -8.78 13.65
N LEU A 197 -2.74 -10.07 13.74
CA LEU A 197 -3.94 -10.56 14.42
C LEU A 197 -3.68 -11.10 15.84
N GLY A 198 -2.42 -11.22 16.22
CA GLY A 198 -2.02 -11.89 17.47
C GLY A 198 -1.72 -13.38 17.26
N PRO A 199 -1.13 -14.05 18.28
CA PRO A 199 -0.66 -15.43 18.16
C PRO A 199 -1.82 -16.45 18.06
N ASN A 200 -3.00 -16.13 18.58
CA ASN A 200 -4.18 -16.99 18.58
C ASN A 200 -5.42 -16.20 18.10
N PRO A 201 -5.45 -15.82 16.81
CA PRO A 201 -6.58 -15.05 16.28
C PRO A 201 -7.87 -15.90 16.24
N SER A 202 -9.01 -15.26 16.44
CA SER A 202 -10.30 -15.91 16.26
C SER A 202 -10.52 -16.30 14.79
N VAL A 203 -11.37 -17.30 14.56
CA VAL A 203 -11.76 -17.70 13.21
C VAL A 203 -12.34 -16.52 12.43
N ALA A 204 -13.15 -15.68 13.08
CA ALA A 204 -13.75 -14.50 12.46
C ALA A 204 -12.69 -13.48 11.98
N LEU A 205 -11.60 -13.26 12.73
CA LEU A 205 -10.50 -12.41 12.30
C LEU A 205 -9.72 -13.04 11.14
N ILE A 206 -9.46 -14.35 11.18
CA ILE A 206 -8.81 -15.06 10.07
C ILE A 206 -9.65 -14.92 8.79
N GLU A 207 -10.96 -15.15 8.88
CA GLU A 207 -11.88 -15.02 7.74
C GLU A 207 -11.91 -13.58 7.20
N LYS A 208 -12.04 -12.59 8.08
CA LYS A 208 -12.09 -11.17 7.70
C LYS A 208 -10.82 -10.73 6.98
N TYR A 209 -9.66 -11.12 7.48
CA TYR A 209 -8.35 -10.71 6.93
C TYR A 209 -7.78 -11.68 5.88
N SER A 210 -8.53 -12.72 5.49
CA SER A 210 -8.25 -13.54 4.30
C SER A 210 -8.86 -12.88 3.07
N LEU A 211 -8.10 -12.00 2.42
CA LEU A 211 -8.62 -10.98 1.52
C LEU A 211 -9.17 -11.51 0.20
N HIS A 212 -8.77 -12.71 -0.24
CA HIS A 212 -9.41 -13.39 -1.36
C HIS A 212 -10.91 -13.68 -1.11
N LYS A 213 -11.33 -13.77 0.15
CA LYS A 213 -12.73 -13.94 0.57
C LYS A 213 -13.51 -12.61 0.62
N GLN A 214 -12.81 -11.49 0.56
CA GLN A 214 -13.39 -10.14 0.67
C GLN A 214 -13.52 -9.42 -0.67
N VAL A 215 -13.05 -10.05 -1.76
CA VAL A 215 -13.18 -9.49 -3.11
C VAL A 215 -14.66 -9.36 -3.48
N SER A 216 -15.03 -8.22 -4.01
CA SER A 216 -16.39 -7.90 -4.45
C SER A 216 -16.34 -6.88 -5.59
N ASN A 217 -17.48 -6.47 -6.13
CA ASN A 217 -17.57 -5.38 -7.12
C ASN A 217 -17.03 -4.02 -6.62
N TYR A 218 -16.78 -3.90 -5.31
CA TYR A 218 -16.11 -2.74 -4.71
C TYR A 218 -14.60 -2.74 -4.95
N THR A 219 -14.00 -3.91 -5.19
CA THR A 219 -12.55 -4.07 -5.37
C THR A 219 -12.08 -3.37 -6.64
N PRO A 220 -11.02 -2.55 -6.61
CA PRO A 220 -10.54 -1.85 -7.80
C PRO A 220 -9.76 -2.78 -8.75
N PRO A 221 -9.54 -2.36 -10.02
CA PRO A 221 -8.62 -3.04 -10.94
C PRO A 221 -7.26 -3.31 -10.30
N THR A 222 -6.70 -4.51 -10.55
CA THR A 222 -5.53 -4.97 -9.80
C THR A 222 -4.46 -5.61 -10.69
N PHE A 223 -3.20 -5.15 -10.52
CA PHE A 223 -2.01 -5.80 -11.05
C PHE A 223 -1.34 -6.61 -9.93
N VAL A 224 -1.02 -7.88 -10.21
CA VAL A 224 -0.39 -8.77 -9.24
C VAL A 224 0.89 -9.38 -9.84
N VAL A 225 1.97 -9.39 -9.08
CA VAL A 225 3.21 -10.06 -9.47
C VAL A 225 3.75 -10.93 -8.32
N HIS A 226 4.24 -12.14 -8.66
CA HIS A 226 4.82 -13.08 -7.71
C HIS A 226 5.95 -13.90 -8.36
N ALA A 227 6.85 -14.47 -7.56
CA ALA A 227 7.82 -15.44 -8.02
C ALA A 227 7.39 -16.87 -7.61
N PHE A 228 7.51 -17.83 -8.53
CA PHE A 228 7.19 -19.23 -8.26
C PHE A 228 8.04 -19.83 -7.12
N ASP A 229 9.29 -19.41 -7.04
CA ASP A 229 10.26 -19.89 -6.05
C ASP A 229 10.22 -19.15 -4.70
N ASP A 230 9.19 -18.32 -4.45
CA ASP A 230 9.00 -17.63 -3.18
C ASP A 230 8.70 -18.62 -2.04
N LYS A 231 9.69 -18.76 -1.13
CA LYS A 231 9.64 -19.66 0.04
C LYS A 231 9.07 -18.98 1.30
N THR A 232 8.91 -17.68 1.27
CA THR A 232 8.44 -16.87 2.41
C THR A 232 6.93 -16.69 2.37
N VAL A 233 6.41 -16.21 1.25
CA VAL A 233 4.97 -16.09 0.99
C VAL A 233 4.64 -16.96 -0.23
N SER A 234 3.87 -18.02 0.00
CA SER A 234 3.51 -18.92 -1.09
C SER A 234 2.79 -18.17 -2.22
N PRO A 235 3.16 -18.37 -3.50
CA PRO A 235 2.47 -17.79 -4.65
C PRO A 235 0.98 -18.19 -4.73
N LYS A 236 0.54 -19.18 -3.97
CA LYS A 236 -0.90 -19.49 -3.78
C LYS A 236 -1.70 -18.28 -3.28
N ASN A 237 -1.06 -17.38 -2.51
CA ASN A 237 -1.71 -16.14 -2.08
C ASN A 237 -2.17 -15.30 -3.29
N SER A 238 -1.28 -15.07 -4.25
CA SER A 238 -1.60 -14.33 -5.48
C SER A 238 -2.60 -15.07 -6.37
N LEU A 239 -2.47 -16.39 -6.49
CA LEU A 239 -3.40 -17.20 -7.29
C LEU A 239 -4.82 -17.13 -6.73
N MET A 240 -5.02 -17.36 -5.44
CA MET A 240 -6.35 -17.30 -4.80
C MET A 240 -6.97 -15.90 -4.91
N PHE A 241 -6.15 -14.84 -4.79
CA PHE A 241 -6.65 -13.48 -4.94
C PHE A 241 -7.09 -13.19 -6.38
N TYR A 242 -6.29 -13.62 -7.36
CA TYR A 242 -6.60 -13.48 -8.77
C TYR A 242 -7.86 -14.27 -9.17
N GLU A 243 -8.02 -15.50 -8.70
CA GLU A 243 -9.25 -16.29 -8.90
C GLU A 243 -10.48 -15.56 -8.35
N ALA A 244 -10.36 -14.94 -7.18
CA ALA A 244 -11.45 -14.15 -6.61
C ALA A 244 -11.74 -12.88 -7.42
N LEU A 245 -10.72 -12.21 -7.97
CA LEU A 245 -10.89 -11.06 -8.88
C LEU A 245 -11.63 -11.48 -10.15
N LEU A 246 -11.24 -12.59 -10.78
CA LEU A 246 -11.92 -13.16 -11.97
C LEU A 246 -13.39 -13.48 -11.67
N ALA A 247 -13.65 -14.16 -10.55
CA ALA A 247 -15.01 -14.52 -10.15
C ALA A 247 -15.93 -13.31 -9.94
N ASN A 248 -15.37 -12.14 -9.63
CA ASN A 248 -16.09 -10.88 -9.46
C ASN A 248 -16.00 -9.94 -10.68
N ASN A 249 -15.45 -10.40 -11.81
CA ASN A 249 -15.27 -9.62 -13.05
C ASN A 249 -14.46 -8.32 -12.84
N ILE A 250 -13.46 -8.35 -11.94
CA ILE A 250 -12.58 -7.21 -11.70
C ILE A 250 -11.43 -7.24 -12.73
N PRO A 251 -11.24 -6.18 -13.53
CA PRO A 251 -10.12 -6.10 -14.46
C PRO A 251 -8.79 -6.29 -13.72
N SER A 252 -8.02 -7.32 -14.12
CA SER A 252 -6.81 -7.65 -13.37
C SER A 252 -5.79 -8.37 -14.24
N SER A 253 -4.52 -8.27 -13.84
CA SER A 253 -3.40 -8.96 -14.47
C SER A 253 -2.57 -9.68 -13.40
N LEU A 254 -2.21 -10.93 -13.66
CA LEU A 254 -1.33 -11.72 -12.79
C LEU A 254 -0.10 -12.21 -13.56
N HIS A 255 1.08 -11.93 -13.02
CA HIS A 255 2.36 -12.40 -13.56
C HIS A 255 3.10 -13.24 -12.51
N VAL A 256 3.32 -14.50 -12.82
CA VAL A 256 4.12 -15.41 -11.97
C VAL A 256 5.42 -15.74 -12.69
N PHE A 257 6.53 -15.21 -12.18
CA PHE A 257 7.87 -15.46 -12.73
C PHE A 257 8.47 -16.72 -12.13
N ASN A 258 9.31 -17.42 -12.94
CA ASN A 258 9.94 -18.65 -12.49
C ASN A 258 10.91 -18.48 -11.31
N GLN A 259 11.58 -17.34 -11.22
CA GLN A 259 12.57 -17.01 -10.20
C GLN A 259 12.32 -15.60 -9.65
N GLY A 260 12.82 -15.33 -8.44
CA GLY A 260 12.71 -14.01 -7.80
C GLY A 260 12.70 -14.09 -6.29
N GLY A 261 12.31 -15.23 -5.74
CA GLY A 261 12.13 -15.41 -4.30
C GLY A 261 11.13 -14.39 -3.74
N HIS A 262 11.24 -14.08 -2.45
CA HIS A 262 10.35 -13.11 -1.81
C HIS A 262 10.77 -11.65 -2.01
N ALA A 263 11.95 -11.42 -2.54
CA ALA A 263 12.57 -10.09 -2.59
C ALA A 263 12.49 -9.46 -4.00
N ILE A 264 11.34 -9.58 -4.70
CA ILE A 264 11.16 -8.88 -5.97
C ILE A 264 11.34 -7.37 -5.73
N ALA A 265 12.45 -6.85 -6.27
CA ALA A 265 12.88 -5.48 -6.13
C ALA A 265 12.57 -4.68 -7.40
N LEU A 266 12.86 -3.38 -7.38
CA LEU A 266 12.74 -2.54 -8.57
C LEU A 266 13.65 -3.01 -9.72
N ARG A 267 14.87 -3.44 -9.41
CA ARG A 267 15.92 -3.86 -10.37
C ARG A 267 16.71 -5.05 -9.82
N ASN A 268 17.53 -5.63 -10.68
CA ASN A 268 18.44 -6.71 -10.32
C ASN A 268 17.75 -8.01 -9.87
N ASN A 269 16.56 -8.25 -10.38
CA ASN A 269 15.89 -9.53 -10.18
C ASN A 269 16.45 -10.58 -11.13
N PRO A 270 16.40 -11.88 -10.78
CA PRO A 270 16.86 -12.95 -11.65
C PRO A 270 15.94 -13.10 -12.88
N GLY A 271 16.55 -13.43 -14.02
CA GLY A 271 15.85 -13.80 -15.28
C GLY A 271 14.83 -12.76 -15.74
N SER A 272 13.67 -13.22 -16.16
CA SER A 272 12.59 -12.39 -16.66
C SER A 272 11.84 -11.56 -15.61
N THR A 273 12.13 -11.78 -14.33
CA THR A 273 11.46 -11.04 -13.24
C THR A 273 11.74 -9.54 -13.29
N ASN A 274 12.84 -9.10 -13.91
CA ASN A 274 13.09 -7.67 -14.15
C ASN A 274 12.04 -7.01 -15.07
N LEU A 275 11.27 -7.77 -15.82
CA LEU A 275 10.22 -7.25 -16.69
C LEU A 275 8.98 -6.77 -15.94
N TRP A 276 8.85 -7.07 -14.65
CA TRP A 276 7.63 -6.75 -13.90
C TRP A 276 7.27 -5.26 -13.91
N THR A 277 8.28 -4.37 -13.88
CA THR A 277 8.04 -2.93 -13.92
C THR A 277 7.53 -2.47 -15.29
N THR A 278 8.06 -3.04 -16.39
CA THR A 278 7.59 -2.78 -17.74
C THR A 278 6.16 -3.27 -17.95
N LEU A 279 5.84 -4.47 -17.44
CA LEU A 279 4.49 -5.03 -17.51
C LEU A 279 3.50 -4.22 -16.67
N CYS A 280 3.93 -3.73 -15.50
CA CYS A 280 3.13 -2.86 -14.68
C CYS A 280 2.84 -1.52 -15.35
N GLU A 281 3.83 -0.90 -15.99
CA GLU A 281 3.67 0.34 -16.74
C GLU A 281 2.71 0.17 -17.92
N GLN A 282 2.83 -0.91 -18.70
CA GLN A 282 1.90 -1.23 -19.78
C GLN A 282 0.47 -1.41 -19.26
N TRP A 283 0.30 -2.14 -18.15
CA TRP A 283 -1.00 -2.31 -17.53
C TRP A 283 -1.61 -0.97 -17.06
N LEU A 284 -0.81 -0.07 -16.49
CA LEU A 284 -1.25 1.28 -16.11
C LEU A 284 -1.69 2.12 -17.33
N GLN A 285 -1.05 1.92 -18.49
CA GLN A 285 -1.47 2.54 -19.75
C GLN A 285 -2.80 1.96 -20.24
N GLU A 286 -2.96 0.64 -20.24
CA GLU A 286 -4.20 -0.05 -20.62
C GLU A 286 -5.38 0.40 -19.73
N MET A 287 -5.13 0.60 -18.44
CA MET A 287 -6.10 1.11 -17.47
C MET A 287 -6.31 2.64 -17.55
N LYS A 288 -5.66 3.32 -18.50
CA LYS A 288 -5.73 4.78 -18.72
C LYS A 288 -5.29 5.63 -17.52
N ILE A 289 -4.49 5.05 -16.63
CA ILE A 289 -3.93 5.76 -15.47
C ILE A 289 -2.86 6.76 -15.94
N LEU A 290 -2.02 6.37 -16.92
CA LEU A 290 -0.92 7.19 -17.45
C LEU A 290 -1.34 8.15 -18.59
N GLU A 291 -2.59 8.10 -19.04
CA GLU A 291 -3.07 9.08 -20.01
C GLU A 291 -3.23 10.45 -19.34
N THR A 292 -2.62 11.49 -19.91
CA THR A 292 -2.95 12.86 -19.56
C THR A 292 -4.40 13.15 -19.93
N SER A 293 -5.20 13.64 -18.98
CA SER A 293 -6.49 14.22 -19.32
C SER A 293 -6.24 15.31 -20.37
N LYS A 294 -6.74 15.13 -21.59
CA LYS A 294 -6.73 16.21 -22.58
C LYS A 294 -7.53 17.36 -21.95
N GLN A 295 -6.85 18.46 -21.69
CA GLN A 295 -7.48 19.74 -21.32
C GLN A 295 -8.39 20.23 -22.44
#